data_8884a3be3f79906a05ce51778027e870
#
_entry.id   8884a3be3f79906a05ce51778027e870
#
_cell.length_a   1.000
_cell.length_b   1.000
_cell.length_c   1.000
_cell.angle_alpha   90.00
_cell.angle_beta   90.00
_cell.angle_gamma   90.00
#
_symmetry.space_group_name_H-M   'P 1'
#
loop_
_entity.id
_entity.type
_entity.pdbx_description
1 polymer ?
#
loop_
_entity_poly.entity_id
_entity_poly.type
_entity_poly.pdbx_seq_one_letter_code
_entity_poly.pdbx_strand_id
1 'polypeptide(L)'
;YKGSFAYAEEQSRFEISDVKTSAQKCGDGYRLNGTKIAVIDAKESDGLIVTARTGGSQYGAEGISLFLVDTSAEGVTVSSYNTMDSHSSSTINLENVFVTEANLIVDEGEGFRHIESCLPQILLCLSAEALGIMEVLNRLTVEYSKTRKQFGAPIGSFQALQHRMVDNFMAFEQSKSMVYRGICESTSFNKNDIDINQFLKTAHAVKALIAKNSKQI
;
A
#
# COMPACT_ATOMS: atom_id res chain seq x y z
N TYR A 1 -1.87 15.55 14.11
CA TYR A 1 -0.66 15.27 13.33
C TYR A 1 -1.00 14.29 12.23
N LYS A 2 -0.71 14.61 10.97
CA LYS A 2 -0.88 13.75 9.80
C LYS A 2 0.48 13.25 9.35
N GLY A 3 0.58 11.95 9.04
CA GLY A 3 1.83 11.35 8.60
C GLY A 3 1.64 10.58 7.30
N SER A 4 2.66 10.57 6.44
CA SER A 4 2.72 9.75 5.24
C SER A 4 3.93 8.82 5.26
N PHE A 5 3.80 7.66 4.64
CA PHE A 5 4.85 6.67 4.59
C PHE A 5 5.65 6.76 3.28
N ALA A 6 6.90 7.19 3.41
CA ALA A 6 7.83 7.43 2.31
C ALA A 6 8.85 6.29 2.21
N TYR A 7 8.49 5.19 1.54
CA TYR A 7 9.34 4.00 1.39
C TYR A 7 9.80 3.75 -0.04
N ALA A 8 8.94 3.99 -1.03
CA ALA A 8 9.20 3.64 -2.42
C ALA A 8 10.26 4.55 -3.07
N GLU A 9 11.13 3.95 -3.87
CA GLU A 9 12.15 4.62 -4.67
C GLU A 9 12.05 4.18 -6.13
N GLU A 10 12.61 4.95 -7.06
CA GLU A 10 12.46 4.70 -8.50
C GLU A 10 12.93 3.30 -8.92
N GLN A 11 14.06 2.83 -8.36
CA GLN A 11 14.62 1.52 -8.68
C GLN A 11 13.92 0.37 -7.96
N SER A 12 13.29 0.64 -6.80
CA SER A 12 12.80 -0.41 -5.91
C SER A 12 11.58 -1.16 -6.46
N ARG A 13 10.80 -0.54 -7.33
CA ARG A 13 9.54 -1.09 -7.84
C ARG A 13 8.65 -1.63 -6.70
N PHE A 14 8.61 -2.96 -6.53
CA PHE A 14 7.83 -3.65 -5.50
C PHE A 14 8.70 -4.24 -4.37
N GLU A 15 10.03 -4.06 -4.45
CA GLU A 15 10.98 -4.60 -3.47
C GLU A 15 11.21 -3.57 -2.36
N ILE A 16 10.65 -3.83 -1.19
CA ILE A 16 10.69 -2.91 -0.04
C ILE A 16 12.10 -2.83 0.56
N SER A 17 12.90 -3.88 0.41
CA SER A 17 14.29 -3.92 0.91
C SER A 17 15.28 -3.18 0.02
N ASP A 18 14.90 -2.82 -1.22
CA ASP A 18 15.77 -2.03 -2.11
C ASP A 18 15.69 -0.54 -1.75
N VAL A 19 16.56 -0.11 -0.83
CA VAL A 19 16.62 1.26 -0.30
C VAL A 19 17.99 1.87 -0.58
N LYS A 20 18.02 2.92 -1.39
CA LYS A 20 19.21 3.75 -1.68
C LYS A 20 19.29 5.00 -0.79
N THR A 21 18.15 5.52 -0.34
CA THR A 21 18.14 6.65 0.59
C THR A 21 19.03 6.33 1.77
N SER A 22 20.01 7.17 2.05
CA SER A 22 20.99 6.97 3.10
C SER A 22 20.73 7.83 4.31
N ALA A 23 21.07 7.32 5.48
CA ALA A 23 21.11 8.07 6.73
C ALA A 23 22.50 7.91 7.36
N GLN A 24 23.29 8.97 7.36
CA GLN A 24 24.63 8.98 7.92
C GLN A 24 24.62 9.61 9.30
N LYS A 25 25.15 8.89 10.29
CA LYS A 25 25.24 9.40 11.66
C LYS A 25 26.16 10.62 11.71
N CYS A 26 25.70 11.70 12.35
CA CYS A 26 26.45 12.94 12.52
C CYS A 26 26.08 13.63 13.83
N GLY A 27 27.06 13.77 14.74
CA GLY A 27 26.79 14.34 16.06
C GLY A 27 25.74 13.56 16.85
N ASP A 28 24.69 14.23 17.23
CA ASP A 28 23.54 13.71 18.00
C ASP A 28 22.35 13.28 17.12
N GLY A 29 22.59 13.04 15.83
CA GLY A 29 21.52 12.65 14.89
C GLY A 29 22.04 12.04 13.60
N TYR A 30 21.25 12.22 12.54
CA TYR A 30 21.50 11.66 11.22
C TYR A 30 21.28 12.71 10.14
N ARG A 31 22.02 12.59 9.03
CA ARG A 31 21.77 13.31 7.78
C ARG A 31 21.23 12.36 6.73
N LEU A 32 20.03 12.67 6.25
CA LEU A 32 19.31 11.88 5.25
C LEU A 32 19.53 12.47 3.86
N ASN A 33 19.83 11.58 2.90
CA ASN A 33 19.97 11.92 1.49
C ASN A 33 19.29 10.87 0.62
N GLY A 34 18.45 11.29 -0.33
CA GLY A 34 17.78 10.39 -1.25
C GLY A 34 16.48 10.94 -1.79
N THR A 35 15.78 10.12 -2.58
CA THR A 35 14.50 10.50 -3.19
C THR A 35 13.47 9.39 -2.98
N LYS A 36 12.30 9.77 -2.47
CA LYS A 36 11.14 8.88 -2.36
C LYS A 36 10.10 9.26 -3.39
N ILE A 37 9.44 8.27 -3.98
CA ILE A 37 8.42 8.46 -4.99
C ILE A 37 7.08 7.90 -4.54
N ALA A 38 6.00 8.33 -5.19
CA ALA A 38 4.65 7.83 -4.95
C ALA A 38 4.22 7.89 -3.47
N VAL A 39 4.67 8.92 -2.74
CA VAL A 39 4.29 9.12 -1.34
C VAL A 39 2.89 9.71 -1.30
N ILE A 40 1.93 8.89 -0.84
CA ILE A 40 0.50 9.25 -0.81
C ILE A 40 0.27 10.33 0.25
N ASP A 41 -0.49 11.37 -0.12
CA ASP A 41 -0.94 12.48 0.72
C ASP A 41 0.16 13.24 1.47
N ALA A 42 1.41 13.18 0.98
CA ALA A 42 2.52 13.88 1.61
C ALA A 42 2.37 15.41 1.60
N LYS A 43 1.62 15.96 0.63
CA LYS A 43 1.34 17.39 0.55
C LYS A 43 0.57 17.91 1.76
N GLU A 44 -0.35 17.12 2.28
CA GLU A 44 -1.20 17.44 3.42
C GLU A 44 -0.67 16.88 4.74
N SER A 45 0.53 16.29 4.73
CA SER A 45 1.14 15.68 5.91
C SER A 45 2.05 16.63 6.66
N ASP A 46 1.99 16.58 7.99
CA ASP A 46 2.89 17.31 8.88
C ASP A 46 4.27 16.64 8.94
N GLY A 47 4.33 15.32 8.72
CA GLY A 47 5.56 14.55 8.76
C GLY A 47 5.54 13.28 7.93
N LEU A 48 6.73 12.80 7.63
CA LEU A 48 6.99 11.61 6.83
C LEU A 48 7.66 10.54 7.67
N ILE A 49 7.19 9.31 7.58
CA ILE A 49 7.95 8.14 8.02
C ILE A 49 8.83 7.72 6.84
N VAL A 50 10.12 7.98 6.94
CA VAL A 50 11.08 7.75 5.85
C VAL A 50 11.91 6.50 6.13
N THR A 51 11.95 5.58 5.16
CA THR A 51 12.93 4.48 5.18
C THR A 51 14.27 4.99 4.69
N ALA A 52 15.32 4.78 5.46
CA ALA A 52 16.68 5.12 5.05
C ALA A 52 17.68 4.07 5.55
N ARG A 53 18.76 3.93 4.82
CA ARG A 53 19.80 2.96 5.10
C ARG A 53 20.85 3.54 6.02
N THR A 54 20.99 2.97 7.19
CA THR A 54 22.06 3.28 8.16
C THR A 54 23.23 2.30 8.06
N GLY A 55 23.04 1.15 7.40
CA GLY A 55 24.07 0.13 7.21
C GLY A 55 23.64 -0.96 6.23
N GLY A 56 24.47 -2.00 6.09
CA GLY A 56 24.17 -3.15 5.24
C GLY A 56 24.26 -2.87 3.73
N SER A 57 23.76 -3.80 2.93
CA SER A 57 23.73 -3.69 1.46
C SER A 57 22.40 -3.07 0.97
N GLN A 58 22.40 -2.47 -0.23
CA GLN A 58 21.23 -1.86 -0.83
C GLN A 58 19.99 -2.78 -0.87
N TYR A 59 20.18 -4.07 -1.11
CA TYR A 59 19.11 -5.06 -1.29
C TYR A 59 18.85 -5.88 -0.01
N GLY A 60 19.60 -5.65 1.06
CA GLY A 60 19.44 -6.37 2.31
C GLY A 60 18.28 -5.85 3.15
N ALA A 61 17.65 -6.74 3.90
CA ALA A 61 16.64 -6.35 4.89
C ALA A 61 17.27 -5.64 6.10
N GLU A 62 18.52 -6.00 6.44
CA GLU A 62 19.27 -5.42 7.55
C GLU A 62 19.75 -4.01 7.26
N GLY A 63 19.80 -3.15 8.27
CA GLY A 63 20.34 -1.80 8.17
C GLY A 63 19.36 -0.78 7.57
N ILE A 64 18.08 -1.10 7.44
CA ILE A 64 17.01 -0.14 7.13
C ILE A 64 16.48 0.42 8.44
N SER A 65 16.49 1.74 8.57
CA SER A 65 15.96 2.48 9.72
C SER A 65 14.75 3.31 9.33
N LEU A 66 13.90 3.63 10.29
CA LEU A 66 12.70 4.43 10.11
C LEU A 66 12.87 5.78 10.82
N PHE A 67 12.75 6.86 10.09
CA PHE A 67 12.88 8.22 10.61
C PHE A 67 11.58 9.01 10.47
N LEU A 68 11.20 9.72 11.52
CA LEU A 68 10.16 10.75 11.45
C LEU A 68 10.79 12.05 10.97
N VAL A 69 10.40 12.52 9.80
CA VAL A 69 10.91 13.72 9.15
C VAL A 69 9.79 14.74 9.02
N ASP A 70 9.99 15.96 9.52
CA ASP A 70 9.04 17.05 9.31
C ASP A 70 9.05 17.47 7.83
N THR A 71 7.88 17.65 7.23
CA THR A 71 7.77 18.05 5.82
C THR A 71 8.31 19.45 5.56
N SER A 72 8.38 20.29 6.60
CA SER A 72 8.93 21.67 6.56
C SER A 72 10.42 21.74 6.90
N ALA A 73 11.08 20.60 7.20
CA ALA A 73 12.49 20.58 7.56
C ALA A 73 13.38 21.09 6.41
N GLU A 74 14.48 21.76 6.76
CA GLU A 74 15.48 22.22 5.80
C GLU A 74 16.03 21.03 4.99
N GLY A 75 16.07 21.15 3.66
CA GLY A 75 16.51 20.11 2.74
C GLY A 75 15.41 19.15 2.28
N VAL A 76 14.17 19.29 2.77
CA VAL A 76 13.00 18.54 2.28
C VAL A 76 12.32 19.32 1.15
N THR A 77 12.16 18.68 0.01
CA THR A 77 11.37 19.22 -1.11
C THR A 77 10.25 18.26 -1.46
N VAL A 78 9.00 18.74 -1.44
CA VAL A 78 7.79 17.98 -1.76
C VAL A 78 7.25 18.42 -3.12
N SER A 79 7.30 17.54 -4.11
CA SER A 79 6.74 17.76 -5.45
C SER A 79 5.50 16.90 -5.67
N SER A 80 4.32 17.51 -5.61
CA SER A 80 3.04 16.80 -5.60
C SER A 80 2.34 16.81 -6.95
N TYR A 81 1.62 15.72 -7.22
CA TYR A 81 0.75 15.54 -8.39
C TYR A 81 -0.52 14.78 -7.99
N ASN A 82 -1.60 14.96 -8.75
CA ASN A 82 -2.85 14.25 -8.50
C ASN A 82 -2.86 12.91 -9.24
N THR A 83 -3.35 11.88 -8.58
CA THR A 83 -3.64 10.57 -9.17
C THR A 83 -5.06 10.51 -9.75
N MET A 84 -5.35 9.49 -10.58
CA MET A 84 -6.65 9.36 -11.26
C MET A 84 -7.84 9.23 -10.28
N ASP A 85 -7.60 8.68 -9.11
CA ASP A 85 -8.57 8.50 -8.02
C ASP A 85 -8.76 9.75 -7.15
N SER A 86 -8.22 10.90 -7.58
CA SER A 86 -8.26 12.19 -6.89
C SER A 86 -7.45 12.28 -5.60
N HIS A 87 -6.64 11.27 -5.27
CA HIS A 87 -5.64 11.40 -4.22
C HIS A 87 -4.47 12.25 -4.68
N SER A 88 -3.73 12.79 -3.71
CA SER A 88 -2.43 13.40 -3.99
C SER A 88 -1.31 12.38 -3.80
N SER A 89 -0.31 12.44 -4.64
CA SER A 89 0.92 11.67 -4.49
C SER A 89 2.10 12.61 -4.71
N SER A 90 3.24 12.29 -4.11
CA SER A 90 4.39 13.21 -4.14
C SER A 90 5.69 12.47 -4.37
N THR A 91 6.62 13.18 -4.99
CA THR A 91 8.05 12.87 -4.93
C THR A 91 8.68 13.70 -3.84
N ILE A 92 9.42 13.07 -2.93
CA ILE A 92 10.10 13.71 -1.81
C ILE A 92 11.60 13.66 -2.09
N ASN A 93 12.23 14.82 -2.19
CA ASN A 93 13.68 14.91 -2.27
C ASN A 93 14.26 15.31 -0.92
N LEU A 94 15.27 14.58 -0.48
CA LEU A 94 15.95 14.78 0.80
C LEU A 94 17.41 15.15 0.51
N GLU A 95 17.80 16.37 0.85
CA GLU A 95 19.16 16.89 0.64
C GLU A 95 19.77 17.32 1.97
N ASN A 96 20.63 16.48 2.54
CA ASN A 96 21.29 16.71 3.83
C ASN A 96 20.31 17.03 4.98
N VAL A 97 19.11 16.45 4.97
CA VAL A 97 18.09 16.67 5.98
C VAL A 97 18.58 16.16 7.32
N PHE A 98 18.70 17.07 8.29
CA PHE A 98 19.12 16.69 9.64
C PHE A 98 17.93 16.26 10.48
N VAL A 99 18.07 15.12 11.15
CA VAL A 99 17.13 14.61 12.16
C VAL A 99 17.90 14.16 13.40
N THR A 100 17.35 14.39 14.57
CA THR A 100 17.95 13.96 15.84
C THR A 100 17.73 12.45 16.07
N GLU A 101 18.45 11.84 17.00
CA GLU A 101 18.20 10.46 17.41
C GLU A 101 16.75 10.23 17.91
N ALA A 102 16.12 11.25 18.49
CA ALA A 102 14.72 11.18 18.92
C ALA A 102 13.72 10.99 17.76
N ASN A 103 14.13 11.26 16.53
CA ASN A 103 13.32 11.03 15.32
C ASN A 103 13.42 9.58 14.80
N LEU A 104 14.30 8.75 15.34
CA LEU A 104 14.37 7.32 15.05
C LEU A 104 13.17 6.63 15.70
N ILE A 105 12.32 6.02 14.88
CA ILE A 105 11.04 5.45 15.34
C ILE A 105 11.25 4.12 16.07
N VAL A 106 12.24 3.34 15.59
CA VAL A 106 12.61 2.01 16.11
C VAL A 106 14.13 1.94 16.20
N ASP A 107 14.67 0.90 16.82
CA ASP A 107 16.12 0.70 16.90
C ASP A 107 16.79 0.76 15.52
N GLU A 108 18.00 1.30 15.45
CA GLU A 108 18.77 1.48 14.23
C GLU A 108 18.94 0.16 13.50
N GLY A 109 18.58 0.14 12.22
CA GLY A 109 18.70 -1.03 11.36
C GLY A 109 17.55 -2.05 11.44
N GLU A 110 16.61 -1.88 12.38
CA GLU A 110 15.49 -2.81 12.59
C GLU A 110 14.19 -2.39 11.87
N GLY A 111 14.22 -1.33 11.09
CA GLY A 111 13.03 -0.76 10.44
C GLY A 111 12.31 -1.73 9.50
N PHE A 112 13.05 -2.57 8.76
CA PHE A 112 12.46 -3.53 7.83
C PHE A 112 11.54 -4.53 8.52
N ARG A 113 11.94 -5.06 9.66
CA ARG A 113 11.15 -6.01 10.45
C ARG A 113 9.79 -5.42 10.86
N HIS A 114 9.76 -4.14 11.21
CA HIS A 114 8.51 -3.44 11.54
C HIS A 114 7.62 -3.22 10.32
N ILE A 115 8.20 -2.86 9.17
CA ILE A 115 7.46 -2.75 7.91
C ILE A 115 6.86 -4.11 7.55
N GLU A 116 7.65 -5.18 7.60
CA GLU A 116 7.21 -6.53 7.28
C GLU A 116 6.05 -6.98 8.18
N SER A 117 6.07 -6.62 9.46
CA SER A 117 4.99 -6.95 10.40
C SER A 117 3.67 -6.21 10.11
N CYS A 118 3.73 -4.99 9.55
CA CYS A 118 2.57 -4.19 9.19
C CYS A 118 2.01 -4.53 7.79
N LEU A 119 2.85 -5.06 6.90
CA LEU A 119 2.51 -5.27 5.48
C LEU A 119 1.26 -6.13 5.26
N PRO A 120 1.04 -7.27 5.95
CA PRO A 120 -0.16 -8.08 5.73
C PRO A 120 -1.44 -7.32 6.04
N GLN A 121 -1.44 -6.48 7.07
CA GLN A 121 -2.61 -5.66 7.45
C GLN A 121 -2.90 -4.60 6.38
N ILE A 122 -1.87 -3.93 5.86
CA ILE A 122 -2.00 -2.95 4.77
C ILE A 122 -2.60 -3.62 3.53
N LEU A 123 -2.09 -4.80 3.14
CA LEU A 123 -2.60 -5.55 1.99
C LEU A 123 -4.06 -5.97 2.16
N LEU A 124 -4.47 -6.34 3.38
CA LEU A 124 -5.86 -6.68 3.68
C LEU A 124 -6.78 -5.46 3.61
N CYS A 125 -6.38 -4.32 4.16
CA CYS A 125 -7.16 -3.07 4.08
C CYS A 125 -7.41 -2.66 2.63
N LEU A 126 -6.36 -2.63 1.80
CA LEU A 126 -6.48 -2.35 0.35
C LEU A 126 -7.37 -3.37 -0.37
N SER A 127 -7.31 -4.63 0.04
CA SER A 127 -8.14 -5.70 -0.55
C SER A 127 -9.60 -5.56 -0.14
N ALA A 128 -9.89 -5.14 1.09
CA ALA A 128 -11.24 -4.90 1.56
C ALA A 128 -11.88 -3.68 0.86
N GLU A 129 -11.12 -2.61 0.64
CA GLU A 129 -11.56 -1.46 -0.15
C GLU A 129 -11.91 -1.87 -1.58
N ALA A 130 -11.01 -2.58 -2.26
CA ALA A 130 -11.26 -3.09 -3.61
C ALA A 130 -12.50 -4.01 -3.67
N LEU A 131 -12.72 -4.84 -2.66
CA LEU A 131 -13.90 -5.69 -2.55
C LEU A 131 -15.19 -4.86 -2.49
N GLY A 132 -15.21 -3.78 -1.71
CA GLY A 132 -16.35 -2.85 -1.64
C GLY A 132 -16.65 -2.20 -3.00
N ILE A 133 -15.61 -1.80 -3.74
CA ILE A 133 -15.75 -1.26 -5.10
C ILE A 133 -16.35 -2.32 -6.04
N MET A 134 -15.85 -3.57 -5.99
CA MET A 134 -16.37 -4.68 -6.80
C MET A 134 -17.85 -4.94 -6.53
N GLU A 135 -18.30 -4.88 -5.27
CA GLU A 135 -19.71 -5.04 -4.89
C GLU A 135 -20.60 -3.97 -5.55
N VAL A 136 -20.19 -2.71 -5.46
CA VAL A 136 -20.93 -1.59 -6.05
C VAL A 136 -20.99 -1.71 -7.57
N LEU A 137 -19.86 -2.04 -8.23
CA LEU A 137 -19.81 -2.21 -9.69
C LEU A 137 -20.72 -3.35 -10.16
N ASN A 138 -20.70 -4.49 -9.48
CA ASN A 138 -21.60 -5.61 -9.81
C ASN A 138 -23.08 -5.21 -9.70
N ARG A 139 -23.47 -4.55 -8.62
CA ARG A 139 -24.83 -4.05 -8.43
C ARG A 139 -25.24 -3.08 -9.54
N LEU A 140 -24.41 -2.08 -9.81
CA LEU A 140 -24.68 -1.08 -10.86
C LEU A 140 -24.77 -1.71 -12.24
N THR A 141 -23.92 -2.69 -12.55
CA THR A 141 -23.94 -3.43 -13.83
C THR A 141 -25.25 -4.18 -14.02
N VAL A 142 -25.72 -4.88 -12.99
CA VAL A 142 -27.01 -5.61 -13.04
C VAL A 142 -28.18 -4.63 -13.17
N GLU A 143 -28.19 -3.54 -12.41
CA GLU A 143 -29.26 -2.52 -12.47
C GLU A 143 -29.30 -1.84 -13.85
N TYR A 144 -28.14 -1.45 -14.38
CA TYR A 144 -28.04 -0.85 -15.71
C TYR A 144 -28.53 -1.81 -16.81
N SER A 145 -28.15 -3.09 -16.73
CA SER A 145 -28.53 -4.11 -17.70
C SER A 145 -30.06 -4.32 -17.77
N LYS A 146 -30.79 -4.09 -16.68
CA LYS A 146 -32.27 -4.17 -16.63
C LYS A 146 -32.94 -2.94 -17.25
N THR A 147 -32.31 -1.77 -17.20
CA THR A 147 -32.92 -0.51 -17.63
C THR A 147 -32.51 -0.10 -19.05
N ARG A 148 -31.28 -0.38 -19.45
CA ARG A 148 -30.77 -0.06 -20.80
C ARG A 148 -31.40 -0.97 -21.84
N LYS A 149 -32.02 -0.39 -22.86
CA LYS A 149 -32.63 -1.11 -23.99
C LYS A 149 -31.80 -0.95 -25.26
N GLN A 150 -31.58 -2.04 -25.97
CA GLN A 150 -31.04 -2.10 -27.32
C GLN A 150 -31.70 -3.26 -28.07
N PHE A 151 -31.84 -3.14 -29.39
CA PHE A 151 -32.49 -4.16 -30.21
C PHE A 151 -33.92 -4.52 -29.74
N GLY A 152 -34.63 -3.52 -29.20
CA GLY A 152 -36.03 -3.70 -28.73
C GLY A 152 -36.22 -4.37 -27.37
N ALA A 153 -35.12 -4.71 -26.65
CA ALA A 153 -35.18 -5.40 -25.36
C ALA A 153 -34.15 -4.83 -24.35
N PRO A 154 -34.35 -5.02 -23.03
CA PRO A 154 -33.32 -4.78 -22.04
C PRO A 154 -32.06 -5.57 -22.35
N ILE A 155 -30.87 -4.94 -22.24
CA ILE A 155 -29.62 -5.63 -22.58
C ILE A 155 -29.33 -6.83 -21.67
N GLY A 156 -29.83 -6.85 -20.44
CA GLY A 156 -29.74 -7.97 -19.52
C GLY A 156 -30.51 -9.22 -19.93
N SER A 157 -31.37 -9.14 -20.99
CA SER A 157 -32.00 -10.32 -21.56
C SER A 157 -31.10 -11.13 -22.50
N PHE A 158 -29.95 -10.55 -22.91
CA PHE A 158 -29.02 -11.24 -23.79
C PHE A 158 -28.10 -12.19 -22.99
N GLN A 159 -28.13 -13.47 -23.35
CA GLN A 159 -27.43 -14.55 -22.64
C GLN A 159 -25.91 -14.28 -22.49
N ALA A 160 -25.29 -13.69 -23.51
CA ALA A 160 -23.87 -13.34 -23.47
C ALA A 160 -23.52 -12.38 -22.30
N LEU A 161 -24.41 -11.42 -21.98
CA LEU A 161 -24.23 -10.49 -20.85
C LEU A 161 -24.59 -11.18 -19.52
N GLN A 162 -25.60 -12.05 -19.52
CA GLN A 162 -25.95 -12.83 -18.32
C GLN A 162 -24.79 -13.69 -17.86
N HIS A 163 -24.10 -14.41 -18.77
CA HIS A 163 -22.94 -15.21 -18.44
C HIS A 163 -21.82 -14.35 -17.84
N ARG A 164 -21.53 -13.19 -18.42
CA ARG A 164 -20.53 -12.26 -17.87
C ARG A 164 -20.89 -11.76 -16.48
N MET A 165 -22.14 -11.43 -16.23
CA MET A 165 -22.59 -11.00 -14.89
C MET A 165 -22.47 -12.14 -13.88
N VAL A 166 -22.71 -13.40 -14.28
CA VAL A 166 -22.46 -14.58 -13.42
C VAL A 166 -20.99 -14.75 -13.12
N ASP A 167 -20.11 -14.61 -14.11
CA ASP A 167 -18.67 -14.69 -13.92
C ASP A 167 -18.18 -13.60 -12.95
N ASN A 168 -18.66 -12.37 -13.10
CA ASN A 168 -18.36 -11.27 -12.20
C ASN A 168 -18.84 -11.56 -10.77
N PHE A 169 -20.03 -12.10 -10.61
CA PHE A 169 -20.55 -12.50 -9.30
C PHE A 169 -19.69 -13.59 -8.65
N MET A 170 -19.28 -14.61 -9.42
CA MET A 170 -18.39 -15.66 -8.91
C MET A 170 -17.02 -15.10 -8.50
N ALA A 171 -16.44 -14.20 -9.30
CA ALA A 171 -15.19 -13.53 -8.99
C ALA A 171 -15.28 -12.70 -7.70
N PHE A 172 -16.39 -11.99 -7.51
CA PHE A 172 -16.66 -11.25 -6.29
C PHE A 172 -16.79 -12.16 -5.05
N GLU A 173 -17.58 -13.23 -5.11
CA GLU A 173 -17.79 -14.15 -3.97
C GLU A 173 -16.50 -14.89 -3.59
N GLN A 174 -15.67 -15.28 -4.55
CA GLN A 174 -14.34 -15.83 -4.29
C GLN A 174 -13.44 -14.81 -3.58
N SER A 175 -13.43 -13.58 -4.06
CA SER A 175 -12.65 -12.49 -3.48
C SER A 175 -13.09 -12.19 -2.05
N LYS A 176 -14.40 -12.14 -1.81
CA LYS A 176 -15.00 -11.94 -0.49
C LYS A 176 -14.59 -13.03 0.50
N SER A 177 -14.67 -14.29 0.08
CA SER A 177 -14.26 -15.42 0.91
C SER A 177 -12.79 -15.36 1.30
N MET A 178 -11.93 -14.95 0.37
CA MET A 178 -10.48 -14.80 0.64
C MET A 178 -10.17 -13.61 1.55
N VAL A 179 -10.86 -12.49 1.40
CA VAL A 179 -10.72 -11.35 2.33
C VAL A 179 -11.14 -11.76 3.74
N TYR A 180 -12.25 -12.46 3.89
CA TYR A 180 -12.69 -12.96 5.20
C TYR A 180 -11.69 -13.92 5.82
N ARG A 181 -11.11 -14.82 5.04
CA ARG A 181 -10.00 -15.67 5.50
C ARG A 181 -8.83 -14.83 6.02
N GLY A 182 -8.41 -13.81 5.27
CA GLY A 182 -7.33 -12.91 5.69
C GLY A 182 -7.64 -12.18 7.01
N ILE A 183 -8.90 -11.74 7.19
CA ILE A 183 -9.34 -11.09 8.45
C ILE A 183 -9.29 -12.07 9.63
N CYS A 184 -9.72 -13.32 9.44
CA CYS A 184 -9.61 -14.36 10.47
C CYS A 184 -8.16 -14.62 10.85
N GLU A 185 -7.25 -14.73 9.87
CA GLU A 185 -5.82 -14.91 10.12
C GLU A 185 -5.17 -13.69 10.77
N SER A 186 -5.58 -12.46 10.42
CA SER A 186 -5.16 -11.25 11.14
C SER A 186 -5.53 -11.32 12.63
N THR A 187 -6.74 -11.81 12.93
CA THR A 187 -7.17 -11.98 14.33
C THR A 187 -6.33 -13.04 15.06
N SER A 188 -6.01 -14.16 14.39
CA SER A 188 -5.17 -15.21 14.93
C SER A 188 -3.73 -14.75 15.14
N PHE A 189 -3.18 -13.96 14.22
CA PHE A 189 -1.86 -13.35 14.36
C PHE A 189 -1.79 -12.43 15.59
N ASN A 190 -2.78 -11.56 15.76
CA ASN A 190 -2.85 -10.66 16.91
C ASN A 190 -2.98 -11.39 18.26
N LYS A 191 -3.43 -12.64 18.24
CA LYS A 191 -3.48 -13.54 19.42
C LYS A 191 -2.22 -14.42 19.58
N ASN A 192 -1.25 -14.31 18.67
CA ASN A 192 -0.07 -15.16 18.57
C ASN A 192 -0.37 -16.65 18.27
N ASP A 193 -1.51 -16.95 17.64
CA ASP A 193 -1.89 -18.32 17.24
C ASP A 193 -1.20 -18.76 15.93
N ILE A 194 -0.76 -17.81 15.10
CA ILE A 194 -0.03 -18.05 13.85
C ILE A 194 1.21 -17.15 13.76
N ASP A 195 2.20 -17.58 13.00
CA ASP A 195 3.39 -16.77 12.72
C ASP A 195 3.18 -15.74 11.60
N ILE A 196 4.12 -14.78 11.50
CA ILE A 196 4.08 -13.73 10.49
C ILE A 196 4.14 -14.28 9.05
N ASN A 197 4.88 -15.35 8.79
CA ASN A 197 5.03 -15.90 7.45
C ASN A 197 3.72 -16.50 6.94
N GLN A 198 2.96 -17.16 7.82
CA GLN A 198 1.64 -17.68 7.48
C GLN A 198 0.69 -16.53 7.13
N PHE A 199 0.68 -15.48 7.94
CA PHE A 199 -0.17 -14.32 7.70
C PHE A 199 0.23 -13.56 6.41
N LEU A 200 1.52 -13.33 6.18
CA LEU A 200 2.04 -12.75 4.93
C LEU A 200 1.61 -13.55 3.71
N LYS A 201 1.76 -14.86 3.74
CA LYS A 201 1.35 -15.75 2.64
C LYS A 201 -0.12 -15.58 2.29
N THR A 202 -1.00 -15.54 3.29
CA THR A 202 -2.43 -15.33 3.05
C THR A 202 -2.73 -13.93 2.55
N ALA A 203 -2.14 -12.89 3.11
CA ALA A 203 -2.33 -11.52 2.66
C ALA A 203 -1.90 -11.31 1.20
N HIS A 204 -0.76 -11.88 0.79
CA HIS A 204 -0.32 -11.86 -0.60
C HIS A 204 -1.27 -12.63 -1.53
N ALA A 205 -1.77 -13.79 -1.11
CA ALA A 205 -2.75 -14.56 -1.87
C ALA A 205 -4.06 -13.80 -2.06
N VAL A 206 -4.56 -13.15 -1.00
CA VAL A 206 -5.73 -12.25 -1.05
C VAL A 206 -5.51 -11.12 -2.04
N LYS A 207 -4.38 -10.40 -1.92
CA LYS A 207 -4.05 -9.27 -2.81
C LYS A 207 -3.93 -9.69 -4.27
N ALA A 208 -3.29 -10.82 -4.54
CA ALA A 208 -3.14 -11.36 -5.89
C ALA A 208 -4.50 -11.73 -6.51
N LEU A 209 -5.38 -12.40 -5.75
CA LEU A 209 -6.71 -12.77 -6.21
C LEU A 209 -7.58 -11.53 -6.49
N ILE A 210 -7.60 -10.56 -5.57
CA ILE A 210 -8.32 -9.30 -5.74
C ILE A 210 -7.83 -8.56 -6.98
N ALA A 211 -6.52 -8.43 -7.18
CA ALA A 211 -5.96 -7.75 -8.34
C ALA A 211 -6.31 -8.44 -9.66
N LYS A 212 -6.46 -9.77 -9.66
CA LYS A 212 -6.93 -10.53 -10.83
C LYS A 212 -8.42 -10.30 -11.08
N ASN A 213 -9.25 -10.48 -10.07
CA ASN A 213 -10.71 -10.49 -10.19
C ASN A 213 -11.29 -9.08 -10.41
N SER A 214 -10.69 -8.03 -9.82
CA SER A 214 -11.14 -6.64 -10.02
C SER A 214 -10.96 -6.14 -11.46
N LYS A 215 -10.08 -6.75 -12.25
CA LYS A 215 -9.94 -6.43 -13.69
C LYS A 215 -11.03 -7.04 -14.56
N GLN A 216 -11.72 -8.05 -14.06
CA GLN A 216 -12.79 -8.74 -14.78
C GLN A 216 -14.12 -8.01 -14.60
N ILE A 217 -14.35 -7.41 -13.42
CA ILE A 217 -15.55 -6.66 -13.05
C ILE A 217 -15.50 -5.23 -13.57
#